data_fe19fb0d152e76db614e96e6a2430b9c
#
_entry.id   fe19fb0d152e76db614e96e6a2430b9c
#
_cell.length_a   1.000
_cell.length_b   1.000
_cell.length_c   1.000
_cell.angle_alpha   90.00
_cell.angle_beta   90.00
_cell.angle_gamma   90.00
#
_symmetry.space_group_name_H-M   'P 1'
#
loop_
_entity.id
_entity.type
_entity.pdbx_description
1 polymer ?
#
loop_
_entity_poly.entity_id
_entity_poly.type
_entity_poly.pdbx_seq_one_letter_code
_entity_poly.pdbx_strand_id
1 'polypeptide(L)'
;MKFISQILFVIITGFILLSCNSQPTINTDLKKELDAIMFTDQAFRRQYDPKMSEKERRDIADSLDMDYDTMRKNLLVLMHKYDAENIEKIETIIAKYGYPGKSLVGEPTNRAAFLVIQYSNKISEFLPIVKLAAENGELPFRLYAMMIDRQLMYKGEEQIYGSQGDERNGVAIIWPIKDAVNVNKLRKKAGFPETIEEYSKILFGKDFIFKNYTLKEVEEMFAGQIISE
;
A
#
# COMPACT_ATOMS: atom_id res chain seq x y z
N MET A 1 15.07 -83.36 8.26
CA MET A 1 15.45 -81.90 8.32
C MET A 1 14.28 -81.12 7.80
N LYS A 2 13.57 -80.44 8.68
CA LYS A 2 12.39 -79.57 8.32
C LYS A 2 12.84 -78.12 8.39
N PHE A 3 12.82 -77.42 7.29
CA PHE A 3 13.05 -75.96 7.19
C PHE A 3 11.73 -75.27 7.55
N ILE A 4 11.75 -74.49 8.64
CA ILE A 4 10.64 -73.61 9.05
C ILE A 4 10.95 -72.22 8.45
N SER A 5 10.14 -71.85 7.45
CA SER A 5 10.17 -70.48 6.87
C SER A 5 9.43 -69.54 7.80
N GLN A 6 10.11 -68.58 8.43
CA GLN A 6 9.49 -67.52 9.18
C GLN A 6 9.12 -66.37 8.20
N ILE A 7 7.83 -66.17 8.02
CA ILE A 7 7.29 -65.02 7.27
C ILE A 7 7.22 -63.86 8.25
N LEU A 8 8.07 -62.84 8.04
CA LEU A 8 8.08 -61.61 8.77
C LEU A 8 6.97 -60.70 8.21
N PHE A 9 5.89 -60.52 8.99
CA PHE A 9 4.80 -59.61 8.64
C PHE A 9 5.18 -58.19 9.06
N VAL A 10 5.60 -57.34 8.10
CA VAL A 10 5.86 -55.93 8.33
C VAL A 10 4.51 -55.18 8.29
N ILE A 11 4.00 -54.78 9.43
CA ILE A 11 2.82 -53.90 9.54
C ILE A 11 3.30 -52.48 9.27
N ILE A 12 3.06 -51.97 8.06
CA ILE A 12 3.25 -50.58 7.72
C ILE A 12 2.01 -49.82 8.26
N THR A 13 2.11 -49.24 9.45
CA THR A 13 1.14 -48.30 9.97
C THR A 13 1.29 -46.96 9.22
N GLY A 14 0.45 -46.79 8.20
CA GLY A 14 0.35 -45.53 7.48
C GLY A 14 -0.19 -44.45 8.40
N PHE A 15 0.65 -43.52 8.81
CA PHE A 15 0.22 -42.27 9.46
C PHE A 15 -0.45 -41.40 8.38
N ILE A 16 -1.78 -41.47 8.33
CA ILE A 16 -2.56 -40.50 7.55
C ILE A 16 -2.49 -39.18 8.32
N LEU A 17 -1.59 -38.28 7.91
CA LEU A 17 -1.63 -36.87 8.31
C LEU A 17 -2.90 -36.25 7.71
N LEU A 18 -3.97 -36.23 8.46
CA LEU A 18 -5.13 -35.39 8.20
C LEU A 18 -4.65 -33.94 8.33
N SER A 19 -4.17 -33.39 7.22
CA SER A 19 -3.98 -31.94 7.09
C SER A 19 -5.38 -31.33 7.18
N CYS A 20 -5.76 -30.86 8.37
CA CYS A 20 -6.93 -30.01 8.56
C CYS A 20 -6.67 -28.70 7.81
N ASN A 21 -7.09 -28.65 6.57
CA ASN A 21 -7.08 -27.44 5.76
C ASN A 21 -8.28 -26.59 6.22
N SER A 22 -8.22 -26.07 7.46
CA SER A 22 -9.18 -25.09 7.92
C SER A 22 -8.91 -23.81 7.12
N GLN A 23 -9.81 -23.47 6.21
CA GLN A 23 -9.81 -22.16 5.57
C GLN A 23 -9.77 -21.11 6.67
N PRO A 24 -8.88 -20.10 6.58
CA PRO A 24 -8.81 -19.07 7.60
C PRO A 24 -10.17 -18.40 7.73
N THR A 25 -10.72 -18.41 8.94
CA THR A 25 -12.02 -17.78 9.22
C THR A 25 -11.81 -16.27 9.27
N ILE A 26 -12.43 -15.57 8.33
CA ILE A 26 -12.39 -14.10 8.28
C ILE A 26 -13.00 -13.52 9.56
N ASN A 27 -12.27 -12.61 10.19
CA ASN A 27 -12.76 -11.81 11.30
C ASN A 27 -13.71 -10.72 10.76
N THR A 28 -15.01 -11.01 10.76
CA THR A 28 -16.03 -10.16 10.15
C THR A 28 -16.20 -8.81 10.85
N ASP A 29 -15.98 -8.75 12.16
CA ASP A 29 -16.12 -7.50 12.92
C ASP A 29 -14.93 -6.58 12.65
N LEU A 30 -13.72 -7.12 12.70
CA LEU A 30 -12.50 -6.37 12.31
C LEU A 30 -12.56 -5.93 10.85
N LYS A 31 -13.09 -6.79 9.95
CA LYS A 31 -13.28 -6.42 8.55
C LYS A 31 -14.19 -5.20 8.41
N LYS A 32 -15.34 -5.17 9.09
CA LYS A 32 -16.26 -4.02 9.06
C LYS A 32 -15.61 -2.75 9.59
N GLU A 33 -14.85 -2.85 10.67
CA GLU A 33 -14.10 -1.73 11.23
C GLU A 33 -13.09 -1.17 10.23
N LEU A 34 -12.28 -2.04 9.61
CA LEU A 34 -11.30 -1.66 8.61
C LEU A 34 -11.92 -1.11 7.31
N ASP A 35 -13.05 -1.66 6.87
CA ASP A 35 -13.80 -1.14 5.72
C ASP A 35 -14.27 0.31 5.99
N ALA A 36 -14.74 0.61 7.21
CA ALA A 36 -15.12 1.97 7.62
C ALA A 36 -13.92 2.90 7.67
N ILE A 37 -12.79 2.46 8.23
CA ILE A 37 -11.53 3.23 8.24
C ILE A 37 -11.07 3.51 6.80
N MET A 38 -11.06 2.51 5.93
CA MET A 38 -10.67 2.65 4.53
C MET A 38 -11.59 3.63 3.79
N PHE A 39 -12.90 3.57 4.05
CA PHE A 39 -13.86 4.49 3.47
C PHE A 39 -13.56 5.93 3.89
N THR A 40 -13.41 6.22 5.19
CA THR A 40 -13.14 7.57 5.69
C THR A 40 -11.78 8.10 5.22
N ASP A 41 -10.75 7.25 5.18
CA ASP A 41 -9.43 7.63 4.65
C ASP A 41 -9.50 8.06 3.18
N GLN A 42 -10.26 7.34 2.34
CA GLN A 42 -10.33 7.61 0.92
C GLN A 42 -11.37 8.66 0.54
N ALA A 43 -12.41 8.87 1.34
CA ALA A 43 -13.54 9.74 1.04
C ALA A 43 -13.10 11.20 0.74
N PHE A 44 -12.22 11.75 1.58
CA PHE A 44 -11.71 13.12 1.42
C PHE A 44 -10.70 13.23 0.27
N ARG A 45 -9.85 12.22 0.06
CA ARG A 45 -8.88 12.19 -1.05
C ARG A 45 -9.56 12.11 -2.40
N ARG A 46 -10.66 11.36 -2.50
CA ARG A 46 -11.47 11.26 -3.72
C ARG A 46 -12.10 12.59 -4.12
N GLN A 47 -12.29 13.53 -3.20
CA GLN A 47 -12.79 14.87 -3.55
C GLN A 47 -11.84 15.64 -4.47
N TYR A 48 -10.55 15.31 -4.49
CA TYR A 48 -9.56 15.89 -5.39
C TYR A 48 -9.48 15.20 -6.77
N ASP A 49 -10.19 14.09 -6.98
CA ASP A 49 -10.16 13.40 -8.28
C ASP A 49 -10.90 14.24 -9.35
N PRO A 50 -10.21 14.75 -10.40
CA PRO A 50 -10.84 15.56 -11.43
C PRO A 50 -11.88 14.79 -12.26
N LYS A 51 -11.86 13.46 -12.24
CA LYS A 51 -12.81 12.60 -12.95
C LYS A 51 -14.12 12.38 -12.20
N MET A 52 -14.16 12.74 -10.92
CA MET A 52 -15.34 12.56 -10.10
C MET A 52 -16.40 13.63 -10.41
N SER A 53 -17.63 13.20 -10.65
CA SER A 53 -18.77 14.11 -10.84
C SER A 53 -19.16 14.79 -9.52
N GLU A 54 -19.84 15.94 -9.61
CA GLU A 54 -20.36 16.62 -8.43
C GLU A 54 -21.37 15.75 -7.65
N LYS A 55 -22.17 14.96 -8.36
CA LYS A 55 -23.10 14.01 -7.73
C LYS A 55 -22.36 13.01 -6.84
N GLU A 56 -21.32 12.37 -7.36
CA GLU A 56 -20.52 11.41 -6.58
C GLU A 56 -19.86 12.07 -5.36
N ARG A 57 -19.44 13.33 -5.50
CA ARG A 57 -18.87 14.10 -4.36
C ARG A 57 -19.91 14.34 -3.28
N ARG A 58 -21.14 14.68 -3.65
CA ARG A 58 -22.27 14.84 -2.73
C ARG A 58 -22.66 13.52 -2.08
N ASP A 59 -22.73 12.43 -2.85
CA ASP A 59 -23.04 11.09 -2.33
C ASP A 59 -22.02 10.66 -1.26
N ILE A 60 -20.73 11.05 -1.39
CA ILE A 60 -19.72 10.82 -0.35
C ILE A 60 -20.02 11.66 0.91
N ALA A 61 -20.36 12.93 0.76
CA ALA A 61 -20.69 13.79 1.91
C ALA A 61 -21.89 13.24 2.68
N ASP A 62 -22.95 12.85 1.96
CA ASP A 62 -24.15 12.23 2.53
C ASP A 62 -23.79 10.93 3.27
N SER A 63 -22.89 10.10 2.71
CA SER A 63 -22.41 8.86 3.36
C SER A 63 -21.61 9.11 4.64
N LEU A 64 -21.08 10.32 4.82
CA LEU A 64 -20.36 10.76 6.03
C LEU A 64 -21.27 11.55 6.99
N ASP A 65 -22.58 11.68 6.67
CA ASP A 65 -23.53 12.53 7.39
C ASP A 65 -23.05 13.99 7.50
N MET A 66 -22.51 14.51 6.36
CA MET A 66 -21.95 15.86 6.27
C MET A 66 -22.66 16.69 5.21
N ASP A 67 -22.88 17.98 5.52
CA ASP A 67 -23.25 18.96 4.50
C ASP A 67 -22.12 19.13 3.48
N TYR A 68 -22.41 18.97 2.20
CA TYR A 68 -21.41 18.97 1.14
C TYR A 68 -20.64 20.29 1.05
N ASP A 69 -21.33 21.43 1.14
CA ASP A 69 -20.67 22.73 1.02
C ASP A 69 -19.75 23.01 2.23
N THR A 70 -20.15 22.57 3.41
CA THR A 70 -19.34 22.61 4.62
C THR A 70 -18.12 21.69 4.50
N MET A 71 -18.32 20.45 4.04
CA MET A 71 -17.22 19.51 3.80
C MET A 71 -16.22 20.09 2.80
N ARG A 72 -16.68 20.61 1.67
CA ARG A 72 -15.82 21.19 0.63
C ARG A 72 -15.00 22.38 1.12
N LYS A 73 -15.60 23.27 1.92
CA LYS A 73 -14.90 24.43 2.50
C LYS A 73 -13.80 24.03 3.50
N ASN A 74 -13.97 22.90 4.17
CA ASN A 74 -13.08 22.43 5.24
C ASN A 74 -12.32 21.17 4.85
N LEU A 75 -12.25 20.83 3.56
CA LEU A 75 -11.78 19.53 3.07
C LEU A 75 -10.42 19.12 3.63
N LEU A 76 -9.41 20.01 3.58
CA LEU A 76 -8.07 19.75 4.09
C LEU A 76 -8.05 19.51 5.60
N VAL A 77 -8.78 20.36 6.35
CA VAL A 77 -8.87 20.25 7.81
C VAL A 77 -9.53 18.94 8.22
N LEU A 78 -10.61 18.57 7.54
CA LEU A 78 -11.30 17.30 7.77
C LEU A 78 -10.40 16.12 7.42
N MET A 79 -9.71 16.15 6.28
CA MET A 79 -8.78 15.11 5.88
C MET A 79 -7.71 14.88 6.95
N HIS A 80 -7.04 15.93 7.42
CA HIS A 80 -6.03 15.82 8.48
C HIS A 80 -6.60 15.29 9.79
N LYS A 81 -7.82 15.71 10.17
CA LYS A 81 -8.50 15.20 11.37
C LYS A 81 -8.73 13.68 11.26
N TYR A 82 -9.32 13.23 10.16
CA TYR A 82 -9.60 11.80 9.95
C TYR A 82 -8.35 10.99 9.76
N ASP A 83 -7.29 11.53 9.13
CA ASP A 83 -5.98 10.88 9.05
C ASP A 83 -5.41 10.60 10.45
N ALA A 84 -5.47 11.58 11.37
CA ALA A 84 -5.03 11.42 12.75
C ALA A 84 -5.86 10.36 13.52
N GLU A 85 -7.19 10.40 13.38
CA GLU A 85 -8.06 9.40 14.01
C GLU A 85 -7.87 8.00 13.45
N ASN A 86 -7.67 7.89 12.13
CA ASN A 86 -7.51 6.60 11.46
C ASN A 86 -6.17 5.94 11.80
N ILE A 87 -5.07 6.72 11.89
CA ILE A 87 -3.78 6.14 12.26
C ILE A 87 -3.79 5.58 13.68
N GLU A 88 -4.43 6.24 14.65
CA GLU A 88 -4.57 5.73 16.02
C GLU A 88 -5.35 4.41 16.08
N LYS A 89 -6.42 4.29 15.27
CA LYS A 89 -7.18 3.04 15.15
C LYS A 89 -6.33 1.92 14.54
N ILE A 90 -5.60 2.22 13.46
CA ILE A 90 -4.70 1.23 12.81
C ILE A 90 -3.59 0.78 13.76
N GLU A 91 -3.01 1.67 14.56
CA GLU A 91 -2.04 1.32 15.60
C GLU A 91 -2.61 0.32 16.61
N THR A 92 -3.81 0.59 17.10
CA THR A 92 -4.51 -0.29 18.03
C THR A 92 -4.78 -1.67 17.42
N ILE A 93 -5.22 -1.70 16.16
CA ILE A 93 -5.48 -2.93 15.42
C ILE A 93 -4.18 -3.72 15.22
N ILE A 94 -3.10 -3.06 14.78
CA ILE A 94 -1.80 -3.70 14.56
C ILE A 94 -1.20 -4.22 15.86
N ALA A 95 -1.32 -3.48 16.95
CA ALA A 95 -0.85 -3.91 18.27
C ALA A 95 -1.57 -5.18 18.75
N LYS A 96 -2.85 -5.33 18.41
CA LYS A 96 -3.67 -6.47 18.84
C LYS A 96 -3.56 -7.68 17.93
N TYR A 97 -3.51 -7.48 16.62
CA TYR A 97 -3.68 -8.54 15.63
C TYR A 97 -2.45 -8.75 14.72
N GLY A 98 -1.43 -7.90 14.80
CA GLY A 98 -0.43 -7.77 13.77
C GLY A 98 -1.01 -7.05 12.52
N TYR A 99 -0.31 -7.15 11.38
CA TYR A 99 -0.86 -6.59 10.14
C TYR A 99 -2.18 -7.29 9.77
N PRO A 100 -3.30 -6.54 9.57
CA PRO A 100 -4.59 -7.14 9.25
C PRO A 100 -4.64 -7.56 7.77
N GLY A 101 -4.00 -8.69 7.47
CA GLY A 101 -3.77 -9.20 6.14
C GLY A 101 -4.97 -9.95 5.54
N LYS A 102 -4.76 -10.45 4.33
CA LYS A 102 -5.77 -11.16 3.53
C LYS A 102 -6.38 -12.35 4.26
N SER A 103 -5.59 -13.13 4.99
CA SER A 103 -6.07 -14.30 5.72
C SER A 103 -6.98 -13.93 6.89
N LEU A 104 -6.81 -12.74 7.48
CA LEU A 104 -7.56 -12.26 8.63
C LEU A 104 -8.85 -11.53 8.24
N VAL A 105 -8.79 -10.67 7.20
CA VAL A 105 -9.91 -9.76 6.86
C VAL A 105 -10.36 -9.84 5.41
N GLY A 106 -9.69 -10.61 4.56
CA GLY A 106 -10.00 -10.73 3.14
C GLY A 106 -9.57 -9.52 2.30
N GLU A 107 -9.77 -9.63 0.98
CA GLU A 107 -9.58 -8.51 0.04
C GLU A 107 -10.91 -7.81 -0.24
N PRO A 108 -10.93 -6.50 -0.51
CA PRO A 108 -9.80 -5.56 -0.54
C PRO A 108 -9.41 -4.99 0.84
N THR A 109 -10.08 -5.38 1.91
CA THR A 109 -9.96 -4.84 3.29
C THR A 109 -8.53 -4.91 3.83
N ASN A 110 -7.75 -5.92 3.42
CA ASN A 110 -6.33 -6.07 3.77
C ASN A 110 -5.44 -4.89 3.36
N ARG A 111 -5.95 -3.95 2.57
CA ARG A 111 -5.23 -2.72 2.16
C ARG A 111 -5.48 -1.53 3.09
N ALA A 112 -6.47 -1.62 3.98
CA ALA A 112 -6.89 -0.50 4.81
C ALA A 112 -5.73 0.08 5.64
N ALA A 113 -4.98 -0.78 6.35
CA ALA A 113 -3.83 -0.34 7.14
C ALA A 113 -2.74 0.32 6.27
N PHE A 114 -2.42 -0.25 5.10
CA PHE A 114 -1.48 0.36 4.15
C PHE A 114 -1.94 1.76 3.72
N LEU A 115 -3.22 1.92 3.35
CA LEU A 115 -3.76 3.20 2.87
C LEU A 115 -3.63 4.31 3.91
N VAL A 116 -3.87 4.01 5.18
CA VAL A 116 -3.72 4.96 6.28
C VAL A 116 -2.24 5.26 6.56
N ILE A 117 -1.41 4.22 6.72
CA ILE A 117 0.00 4.38 7.10
C ILE A 117 0.78 5.20 6.06
N GLN A 118 0.51 5.01 4.76
CA GLN A 118 1.26 5.68 3.69
C GLN A 118 1.15 7.22 3.71
N TYR A 119 0.12 7.77 4.34
CA TYR A 119 -0.09 9.22 4.48
C TYR A 119 0.24 9.75 5.88
N SER A 120 0.75 8.90 6.75
CA SER A 120 1.15 9.28 8.11
C SER A 120 2.67 9.54 8.21
N ASN A 121 3.08 10.17 9.29
CA ASN A 121 4.50 10.32 9.66
C ASN A 121 5.10 9.03 10.27
N LYS A 122 4.34 7.92 10.29
CA LYS A 122 4.71 6.66 10.92
C LYS A 122 5.15 5.57 9.92
N ILE A 123 5.40 5.92 8.66
CA ILE A 123 5.88 4.96 7.64
C ILE A 123 7.10 4.18 8.14
N SER A 124 8.09 4.87 8.71
CA SER A 124 9.32 4.23 9.21
C SER A 124 9.06 3.19 10.29
N GLU A 125 8.10 3.44 11.16
CA GLU A 125 7.71 2.55 12.26
C GLU A 125 7.03 1.28 11.74
N PHE A 126 6.07 1.44 10.82
CA PHE A 126 5.26 0.33 10.34
C PHE A 126 5.83 -0.40 9.12
N LEU A 127 6.86 0.15 8.47
CA LEU A 127 7.44 -0.47 7.26
C LEU A 127 7.89 -1.92 7.48
N PRO A 128 8.50 -2.33 8.63
CA PRO A 128 8.90 -3.72 8.84
C PRO A 128 7.72 -4.70 8.85
N ILE A 129 6.60 -4.35 9.49
CA ILE A 129 5.42 -5.23 9.54
C ILE A 129 4.69 -5.27 8.19
N VAL A 130 4.63 -4.15 7.46
CA VAL A 130 4.08 -4.08 6.11
C VAL A 130 4.91 -4.92 5.14
N LYS A 131 6.25 -4.89 5.28
CA LYS A 131 7.17 -5.74 4.51
C LYS A 131 6.86 -7.21 4.74
N LEU A 132 6.81 -7.62 6.01
CA LEU A 132 6.54 -9.02 6.38
C LEU A 132 5.18 -9.49 5.86
N ALA A 133 4.15 -8.66 5.96
CA ALA A 133 2.83 -8.96 5.42
C ALA A 133 2.87 -9.14 3.89
N ALA A 134 3.61 -8.29 3.17
CA ALA A 134 3.77 -8.41 1.73
C ALA A 134 4.56 -9.66 1.31
N GLU A 135 5.63 -9.99 2.03
CA GLU A 135 6.43 -11.21 1.78
C GLU A 135 5.64 -12.50 2.02
N ASN A 136 4.69 -12.47 2.97
CA ASN A 136 3.81 -13.61 3.28
C ASN A 136 2.54 -13.67 2.41
N GLY A 137 2.36 -12.76 1.44
CA GLY A 137 1.17 -12.73 0.57
C GLY A 137 -0.11 -12.19 1.23
N GLU A 138 0.01 -11.62 2.43
CA GLU A 138 -1.09 -10.99 3.17
C GLU A 138 -1.46 -9.60 2.62
N LEU A 139 -0.52 -8.96 1.91
CA LEU A 139 -0.66 -7.69 1.20
C LEU A 139 0.01 -7.80 -0.17
N PRO A 140 -0.55 -7.23 -1.25
CA PRO A 140 0.16 -7.18 -2.54
C PRO A 140 1.53 -6.51 -2.40
N PHE A 141 2.61 -7.19 -2.82
CA PHE A 141 3.98 -6.72 -2.62
C PHE A 141 4.24 -5.33 -3.23
N ARG A 142 3.55 -4.98 -4.32
CA ARG A 142 3.65 -3.64 -4.94
C ARG A 142 3.28 -2.50 -3.97
N LEU A 143 2.41 -2.75 -2.99
CA LEU A 143 2.01 -1.73 -2.01
C LEU A 143 3.15 -1.47 -1.01
N TYR A 144 3.83 -2.52 -0.55
CA TYR A 144 5.07 -2.34 0.20
C TYR A 144 6.14 -1.61 -0.64
N ALA A 145 6.29 -1.99 -1.92
CA ALA A 145 7.24 -1.33 -2.83
C ALA A 145 6.95 0.18 -2.98
N MET A 146 5.68 0.58 -3.06
CA MET A 146 5.28 1.99 -3.06
C MET A 146 5.61 2.69 -1.73
N MET A 147 5.42 2.01 -0.60
CA MET A 147 5.67 2.58 0.71
C MET A 147 7.16 2.80 0.98
N ILE A 148 8.01 1.84 0.60
CA ILE A 148 9.48 2.00 0.76
C ILE A 148 10.02 3.12 -0.14
N ASP A 149 9.54 3.22 -1.40
CA ASP A 149 9.93 4.30 -2.29
C ASP A 149 9.56 5.68 -1.70
N ARG A 150 8.35 5.81 -1.14
CA ARG A 150 7.91 7.04 -0.48
C ARG A 150 8.79 7.39 0.70
N GLN A 151 9.14 6.40 1.53
CA GLN A 151 10.04 6.62 2.66
C GLN A 151 11.43 7.09 2.20
N LEU A 152 11.96 6.47 1.14
CA LEU A 152 13.26 6.86 0.57
C LEU A 152 13.20 8.29 0.03
N MET A 153 12.15 8.65 -0.71
CA MET A 153 11.95 10.02 -1.20
C MET A 153 11.90 11.04 -0.05
N TYR A 154 11.16 10.76 1.04
CA TYR A 154 11.09 11.65 2.21
C TYR A 154 12.43 11.81 2.93
N LYS A 155 13.32 10.82 2.82
CA LYS A 155 14.69 10.89 3.33
C LYS A 155 15.66 11.58 2.38
N GLY A 156 15.23 12.00 1.20
CA GLY A 156 16.10 12.52 0.15
C GLY A 156 16.99 11.44 -0.48
N GLU A 157 16.60 10.17 -0.39
CA GLU A 157 17.32 9.02 -0.95
C GLU A 157 16.71 8.57 -2.26
N GLU A 158 17.51 7.88 -3.10
CA GLU A 158 17.03 7.31 -4.36
C GLU A 158 16.04 6.17 -4.10
N GLN A 159 14.92 6.17 -4.81
CA GLN A 159 13.92 5.13 -4.75
C GLN A 159 14.35 3.86 -5.52
N ILE A 160 13.63 2.75 -5.30
CA ILE A 160 13.97 1.44 -5.85
C ILE A 160 13.11 1.11 -7.07
N TYR A 161 11.80 1.37 -7.00
CA TYR A 161 10.80 0.92 -7.98
C TYR A 161 10.26 2.04 -8.87
N GLY A 162 10.62 3.29 -8.62
CA GLY A 162 10.14 4.44 -9.39
C GLY A 162 8.64 4.71 -9.19
N SER A 163 8.12 4.50 -7.99
CA SER A 163 6.70 4.68 -7.71
C SER A 163 6.33 6.08 -7.21
N GLN A 164 7.32 6.92 -6.93
CA GLN A 164 7.12 8.28 -6.46
C GLN A 164 7.60 9.29 -7.49
N GLY A 165 6.88 10.38 -7.59
CA GLY A 165 7.24 11.53 -8.41
C GLY A 165 7.02 12.83 -7.64
N ASP A 166 7.53 13.91 -8.18
CA ASP A 166 7.41 15.26 -7.64
C ASP A 166 7.10 16.25 -8.78
N GLU A 167 6.34 17.28 -8.47
CA GLU A 167 6.04 18.36 -9.41
C GLU A 167 6.11 19.69 -8.68
N ARG A 168 7.04 20.56 -9.13
CA ARG A 168 7.20 21.91 -8.58
C ARG A 168 7.32 22.91 -9.71
N ASN A 169 6.54 24.00 -9.63
CA ASN A 169 6.57 25.08 -10.61
C ASN A 169 6.41 24.60 -12.07
N GLY A 170 5.58 23.57 -12.28
CA GLY A 170 5.35 23.01 -13.62
C GLY A 170 6.46 22.09 -14.15
N VAL A 171 7.47 21.78 -13.32
CA VAL A 171 8.49 20.77 -13.63
C VAL A 171 8.13 19.48 -12.91
N ALA A 172 7.68 18.49 -13.66
CA ALA A 172 7.34 17.16 -13.16
C ALA A 172 8.52 16.19 -13.37
N ILE A 173 8.82 15.39 -12.35
CA ILE A 173 9.86 14.37 -12.41
C ILE A 173 9.39 13.07 -11.72
N ILE A 174 9.87 11.92 -12.20
CA ILE A 174 9.97 10.74 -11.35
C ILE A 174 11.16 10.94 -10.42
N TRP A 175 10.96 10.75 -9.11
CA TRP A 175 12.04 10.88 -8.14
C TRP A 175 13.22 9.96 -8.53
N PRO A 176 14.48 10.35 -8.29
CA PRO A 176 15.67 9.58 -8.69
C PRO A 176 15.60 8.10 -8.31
N ILE A 177 15.93 7.23 -9.28
CA ILE A 177 15.89 5.77 -9.14
C ILE A 177 17.32 5.25 -9.08
N LYS A 178 17.63 4.48 -8.03
CA LYS A 178 18.96 3.93 -7.75
C LYS A 178 19.51 3.04 -8.88
N ASP A 179 18.66 2.18 -9.46
CA ASP A 179 19.00 1.27 -10.56
C ASP A 179 17.98 1.42 -11.68
N ALA A 180 18.03 2.56 -12.38
CA ALA A 180 17.09 2.86 -13.44
C ALA A 180 17.18 1.88 -14.62
N VAL A 181 18.35 1.27 -14.86
CA VAL A 181 18.55 0.28 -15.95
C VAL A 181 17.71 -0.98 -15.70
N ASN A 182 17.59 -1.42 -14.47
CA ASN A 182 16.86 -2.62 -14.09
C ASN A 182 15.46 -2.33 -13.50
N VAL A 183 15.03 -1.07 -13.43
CA VAL A 183 13.80 -0.69 -12.73
C VAL A 183 12.56 -1.46 -13.24
N ASN A 184 12.42 -1.65 -14.55
CA ASN A 184 11.27 -2.38 -15.10
C ASN A 184 11.27 -3.86 -14.73
N LYS A 185 12.44 -4.48 -14.59
CA LYS A 185 12.57 -5.85 -14.05
C LYS A 185 12.17 -5.91 -12.58
N LEU A 186 12.58 -4.92 -11.78
CA LEU A 186 12.22 -4.82 -10.36
C LEU A 186 10.72 -4.56 -10.20
N ARG A 187 10.14 -3.65 -10.99
CA ARG A 187 8.70 -3.37 -11.03
C ARG A 187 7.88 -4.62 -11.35
N LYS A 188 8.22 -5.33 -12.40
CA LYS A 188 7.56 -6.59 -12.77
C LYS A 188 7.61 -7.61 -11.64
N LYS A 189 8.77 -7.79 -11.01
CA LYS A 189 8.94 -8.71 -9.87
C LYS A 189 8.10 -8.29 -8.66
N ALA A 190 7.95 -7.00 -8.43
CA ALA A 190 7.14 -6.45 -7.34
C ALA A 190 5.63 -6.46 -7.64
N GLY A 191 5.19 -6.82 -8.85
CA GLY A 191 3.80 -6.91 -9.25
C GLY A 191 3.20 -5.59 -9.74
N PHE A 192 4.02 -4.65 -10.20
CA PHE A 192 3.53 -3.49 -10.94
C PHE A 192 3.12 -3.91 -12.35
N PRO A 193 1.93 -3.51 -12.82
CA PRO A 193 1.49 -3.85 -14.17
C PRO A 193 2.17 -3.01 -15.25
N GLU A 194 2.60 -1.77 -14.92
CA GLU A 194 3.19 -0.83 -15.87
C GLU A 194 4.72 -0.78 -15.76
N THR A 195 5.39 -0.50 -16.88
CA THR A 195 6.79 -0.05 -16.91
C THR A 195 6.92 1.35 -16.29
N ILE A 196 8.14 1.81 -16.04
CA ILE A 196 8.35 3.17 -15.52
C ILE A 196 7.92 4.24 -16.52
N GLU A 197 8.12 3.98 -17.82
CA GLU A 197 7.74 4.88 -18.90
C GLU A 197 6.21 5.00 -19.03
N GLU A 198 5.49 3.90 -18.86
CA GLU A 198 4.02 3.88 -18.86
C GLU A 198 3.47 4.54 -17.60
N TYR A 199 4.03 4.22 -16.44
CA TYR A 199 3.62 4.78 -15.16
C TYR A 199 3.82 6.29 -15.10
N SER A 200 4.95 6.79 -15.59
CA SER A 200 5.23 8.23 -15.62
C SER A 200 4.20 9.01 -16.45
N LYS A 201 3.70 8.42 -17.56
CA LYS A 201 2.61 9.00 -18.36
C LYS A 201 1.25 8.95 -17.65
N ILE A 202 1.01 7.94 -16.84
CA ILE A 202 -0.21 7.88 -16.00
C ILE A 202 -0.17 8.99 -14.96
N LEU A 203 1.00 9.24 -14.37
CA LEU A 203 1.17 10.21 -13.29
C LEU A 203 1.15 11.65 -13.80
N PHE A 204 1.85 11.95 -14.89
CA PHE A 204 2.10 13.32 -15.38
C PHE A 204 1.48 13.65 -16.73
N GLY A 205 0.77 12.70 -17.34
CA GLY A 205 0.11 12.89 -18.63
C GLY A 205 0.81 12.16 -19.78
N LYS A 206 0.03 11.92 -20.84
CA LYS A 206 0.43 11.06 -21.98
C LYS A 206 1.71 11.49 -22.73
N ASP A 207 2.01 12.79 -22.69
CA ASP A 207 3.14 13.38 -23.41
C ASP A 207 4.41 13.44 -22.55
N PHE A 208 4.35 12.97 -21.28
CA PHE A 208 5.51 12.93 -20.41
C PHE A 208 6.54 11.93 -20.91
N ILE A 209 7.81 12.35 -20.94
CA ILE A 209 8.95 11.51 -21.31
C ILE A 209 9.76 11.24 -20.05
N PHE A 210 9.81 9.96 -19.64
CA PHE A 210 10.61 9.56 -18.50
C PHE A 210 12.10 9.83 -18.73
N LYS A 211 12.70 10.50 -17.75
CA LYS A 211 14.15 10.65 -17.60
C LYS A 211 14.50 10.36 -16.16
N ASN A 212 15.52 9.53 -15.91
CA ASN A 212 16.07 9.38 -14.59
C ASN A 212 17.06 10.51 -14.31
N TYR A 213 16.83 11.23 -13.22
CA TYR A 213 17.71 12.27 -12.72
C TYR A 213 18.53 11.73 -11.56
N THR A 214 19.68 12.33 -11.29
CA THR A 214 20.43 12.15 -10.03
C THR A 214 19.85 13.03 -8.95
N LEU A 215 20.09 12.69 -7.67
CA LEU A 215 19.68 13.55 -6.55
C LEU A 215 20.25 14.97 -6.68
N LYS A 216 21.50 15.10 -7.15
CA LYS A 216 22.14 16.40 -7.37
C LYS A 216 21.44 17.23 -8.44
N GLU A 217 21.05 16.62 -9.58
CA GLU A 217 20.28 17.32 -10.62
C GLU A 217 18.92 17.80 -10.09
N VAL A 218 18.26 16.99 -9.24
CA VAL A 218 16.99 17.36 -8.60
C VAL A 218 17.17 18.49 -7.61
N GLU A 219 18.22 18.45 -6.79
CA GLU A 219 18.56 19.54 -5.87
C GLU A 219 18.83 20.84 -6.62
N GLU A 220 19.60 20.80 -7.72
CA GLU A 220 19.88 21.97 -8.57
C GLU A 220 18.60 22.51 -9.26
N MET A 221 17.73 21.62 -9.77
CA MET A 221 16.44 22.02 -10.39
C MET A 221 15.51 22.72 -9.42
N PHE A 222 15.49 22.30 -8.17
CA PHE A 222 14.60 22.83 -7.14
C PHE A 222 15.32 23.74 -6.11
N ALA A 223 16.57 24.12 -6.38
CA ALA A 223 17.34 25.03 -5.52
C ALA A 223 16.58 26.36 -5.28
N GLY A 224 16.41 26.70 -4.01
CA GLY A 224 15.65 27.89 -3.59
C GLY A 224 14.14 27.67 -3.40
N GLN A 225 13.65 26.44 -3.54
CA GLN A 225 12.26 26.07 -3.29
C GLN A 225 12.17 25.36 -1.93
N ILE A 226 11.58 26.04 -0.94
CA ILE A 226 11.32 25.43 0.38
C ILE A 226 10.25 24.37 0.17
N ILE A 227 10.51 23.15 0.64
CA ILE A 227 9.49 22.11 0.77
C ILE A 227 8.50 22.64 1.81
N SER A 228 7.29 23.04 1.39
CA SER A 228 6.20 23.28 2.32
C SER A 228 5.72 21.91 2.79
N GLU A 229 6.01 21.58 4.04
CA GLU A 229 5.50 20.43 4.77
C GLU A 229 3.97 20.45 4.86
#